data_3f590e91fc4670d37245e7d3ca802070
#
_entry.id   3f590e91fc4670d37245e7d3ca802070
#
_cell.length_a   1.000
_cell.length_b   1.000
_cell.length_c   1.000
_cell.angle_alpha   90.00
_cell.angle_beta   90.00
_cell.angle_gamma   90.00
#
_symmetry.space_group_name_H-M   'P 1'
#
loop_
_entity.id
_entity.type
_entity.pdbx_description
1 polymer ?
#
loop_
_entity_poly.entity_id
_entity_poly.type
_entity_poly.pdbx_seq_one_letter_code
_entity_poly.pdbx_strand_id
1 'polypeptide(L)'
;MAAYLKSIGLAAPEIYGADLDAGYAVIEDLGDDLYARVIAEGAADEIALYEEAARVLAHTHRAPPPLRLHGPGGASWPLLEYDALALEVNSDLFVEWISRAADVSISDAARARWEPIRDA
;
A
#
# COMPACT_ATOMS: atom_id res chain seq x y z
N MET A 1 -8.80 7.04 7.25
CA MET A 1 -7.65 7.10 6.31
C MET A 1 -7.79 8.24 5.31
N ALA A 2 -8.85 8.32 4.49
CA ALA A 2 -9.00 9.39 3.48
C ALA A 2 -8.78 10.82 4.01
N ALA A 3 -9.41 11.18 5.13
CA ALA A 3 -9.22 12.50 5.75
C ALA A 3 -7.76 12.78 6.14
N TYR A 4 -7.04 11.78 6.62
CA TYR A 4 -5.60 11.92 6.93
C TYR A 4 -4.78 12.14 5.65
N LEU A 5 -4.98 11.35 4.61
CA LEU A 5 -4.26 11.51 3.33
C LEU A 5 -4.49 12.91 2.75
N LYS A 6 -5.73 13.41 2.76
CA LYS A 6 -6.05 14.78 2.33
C LYS A 6 -5.36 15.84 3.18
N SER A 7 -5.25 15.61 4.51
CA SER A 7 -4.60 16.58 5.41
C SER A 7 -3.10 16.74 5.16
N ILE A 8 -2.47 15.76 4.54
CA ILE A 8 -1.06 15.82 4.11
C ILE A 8 -0.90 16.13 2.62
N GLY A 9 -1.97 16.57 1.95
CA GLY A 9 -1.94 17.02 0.56
C GLY A 9 -2.02 15.92 -0.50
N LEU A 10 -2.39 14.70 -0.11
CA LEU A 10 -2.59 13.61 -1.06
C LEU A 10 -4.06 13.51 -1.49
N ALA A 11 -4.27 13.07 -2.72
CA ALA A 11 -5.59 12.73 -3.22
C ALA A 11 -6.14 11.49 -2.49
N ALA A 12 -7.40 11.53 -2.14
CA ALA A 12 -8.13 10.41 -1.59
C ALA A 12 -9.62 10.61 -1.87
N PRO A 13 -10.41 9.52 -2.03
CA PRO A 13 -11.82 9.65 -2.38
C PRO A 13 -12.61 10.45 -1.36
N GLU A 14 -13.60 11.22 -1.83
CA GLU A 14 -14.60 11.82 -0.98
C GLU A 14 -15.49 10.74 -0.36
N ILE A 15 -15.84 10.93 0.91
CA ILE A 15 -16.81 10.07 1.59
C ILE A 15 -18.11 10.83 1.66
N TYR A 16 -19.10 10.42 0.85
CA TYR A 16 -20.41 11.07 0.79
C TYR A 16 -21.31 10.67 1.95
N GLY A 17 -21.10 9.48 2.51
CA GLY A 17 -21.81 8.97 3.68
C GLY A 17 -21.29 7.63 4.12
N ALA A 18 -21.55 7.28 5.39
CA ALA A 18 -21.21 5.98 5.92
C ALA A 18 -22.19 5.57 7.02
N ASP A 19 -22.54 4.29 7.05
CA ASP A 19 -23.19 3.62 8.16
C ASP A 19 -22.25 2.51 8.62
N LEU A 20 -21.54 2.78 9.71
CA LEU A 20 -20.49 1.87 10.20
C LEU A 20 -21.08 0.65 10.91
N ASP A 21 -22.29 0.77 11.45
CA ASP A 21 -23.00 -0.34 12.11
C ASP A 21 -23.52 -1.32 11.05
N ALA A 22 -24.02 -0.81 9.94
CA ALA A 22 -24.42 -1.61 8.79
C ALA A 22 -23.25 -2.06 7.90
N GLY A 23 -22.05 -1.51 8.11
CA GLY A 23 -20.82 -1.93 7.43
C GLY A 23 -20.66 -1.43 6.00
N TYR A 24 -21.24 -0.30 5.62
CA TYR A 24 -21.07 0.27 4.28
C TYR A 24 -20.73 1.76 4.30
N ALA A 25 -20.15 2.22 3.19
CA ALA A 25 -19.89 3.63 2.92
C ALA A 25 -20.16 3.95 1.44
N VAL A 26 -20.60 5.17 1.16
CA VAL A 26 -20.70 5.73 -0.19
C VAL A 26 -19.51 6.65 -0.38
N ILE A 27 -18.68 6.33 -1.34
CA ILE A 27 -17.44 7.06 -1.64
C ILE A 27 -17.42 7.54 -3.08
N GLU A 28 -16.55 8.49 -3.37
CA GLU A 28 -16.26 8.95 -4.72
C GLU A 28 -15.77 7.78 -5.59
N ASP A 29 -16.30 7.70 -6.80
CA ASP A 29 -15.80 6.80 -7.84
C ASP A 29 -14.57 7.44 -8.50
N LEU A 30 -13.42 6.84 -8.34
CA LEU A 30 -12.16 7.29 -8.95
C LEU A 30 -11.91 6.67 -10.33
N GLY A 31 -12.87 5.91 -10.85
CA GLY A 31 -12.77 5.22 -12.13
C GLY A 31 -11.91 3.95 -12.06
N ASP A 32 -11.57 3.43 -13.24
CA ASP A 32 -10.94 2.12 -13.40
C ASP A 32 -9.48 2.20 -13.89
N ASP A 33 -8.84 3.35 -13.84
CA ASP A 33 -7.46 3.54 -14.31
C ASP A 33 -6.43 2.98 -13.32
N LEU A 34 -6.53 1.67 -13.10
CA LEU A 34 -5.57 0.93 -12.27
C LEU A 34 -4.23 0.79 -13.00
N TYR A 35 -3.13 0.85 -12.26
CA TYR A 35 -1.78 0.71 -12.83
C TYR A 35 -1.63 -0.50 -13.75
N ALA A 36 -2.06 -1.68 -13.29
CA ALA A 36 -1.98 -2.89 -14.09
C ALA A 36 -2.71 -2.77 -15.44
N ARG A 37 -3.87 -2.10 -15.46
CA ARG A 37 -4.66 -1.91 -16.67
C ARG A 37 -4.01 -0.92 -17.62
N VAL A 38 -3.68 0.29 -17.14
CA VAL A 38 -3.11 1.34 -18.02
C VAL A 38 -1.74 0.96 -18.58
N ILE A 39 -0.95 0.16 -17.83
CA ILE A 39 0.32 -0.40 -18.30
C ILE A 39 0.06 -1.45 -19.39
N ALA A 40 -0.86 -2.38 -19.15
CA ALA A 40 -1.18 -3.45 -20.12
C ALA A 40 -1.75 -2.89 -21.44
N GLU A 41 -2.51 -1.80 -21.38
CA GLU A 41 -3.08 -1.09 -22.53
C GLU A 41 -2.04 -0.16 -23.22
N GLY A 42 -0.84 0.01 -22.66
CA GLY A 42 0.16 0.93 -23.16
C GLY A 42 -0.23 2.41 -23.03
N ALA A 43 -1.20 2.72 -22.17
CA ALA A 43 -1.70 4.08 -21.97
C ALA A 43 -0.81 4.90 -21.04
N ALA A 44 0.09 4.25 -20.29
CA ALA A 44 1.02 4.91 -19.39
C ALA A 44 2.39 4.21 -19.36
N ASP A 45 3.44 4.97 -19.09
CA ASP A 45 4.78 4.44 -18.87
C ASP A 45 4.90 3.83 -17.48
N GLU A 46 5.29 2.56 -17.42
CA GLU A 46 5.39 1.79 -16.19
C GLU A 46 6.38 2.43 -15.19
N ILE A 47 7.56 2.83 -15.70
CA ILE A 47 8.61 3.40 -14.84
C ILE A 47 8.13 4.70 -14.22
N ALA A 48 7.53 5.59 -15.01
CA ALA A 48 7.01 6.87 -14.54
C ALA A 48 5.92 6.69 -13.47
N LEU A 49 5.03 5.71 -13.62
CA LEU A 49 4.00 5.40 -12.63
C LEU A 49 4.59 4.92 -11.30
N TYR A 50 5.57 4.01 -11.34
CA TYR A 50 6.21 3.52 -10.13
C TYR A 50 7.10 4.55 -9.46
N GLU A 51 7.76 5.44 -10.23
CA GLU A 51 8.48 6.58 -9.68
C GLU A 51 7.53 7.54 -8.93
N GLU A 52 6.35 7.80 -9.48
CA GLU A 52 5.35 8.64 -8.81
C GLU A 52 4.81 7.96 -7.54
N ALA A 53 4.54 6.66 -7.59
CA ALA A 53 4.16 5.90 -6.40
C ALA A 53 5.23 6.00 -5.30
N ALA A 54 6.51 5.89 -5.66
CA ALA A 54 7.61 6.04 -4.72
C ALA A 54 7.69 7.46 -4.14
N ARG A 55 7.42 8.51 -4.94
CA ARG A 55 7.35 9.90 -4.46
C ARG A 55 6.20 10.11 -3.47
N VAL A 56 5.02 9.55 -3.77
CA VAL A 56 3.86 9.60 -2.87
C VAL A 56 4.18 8.89 -1.56
N LEU A 57 4.80 7.72 -1.61
CA LEU A 57 5.21 6.98 -0.42
C LEU A 57 6.23 7.76 0.41
N ALA A 58 7.26 8.32 -0.23
CA ALA A 58 8.25 9.16 0.44
C ALA A 58 7.61 10.41 1.05
N HIS A 59 6.58 10.99 0.41
CA HIS A 59 5.83 12.11 0.96
C HIS A 59 5.06 11.72 2.23
N THR A 60 4.38 10.56 2.24
CA THR A 60 3.67 10.07 3.43
C THR A 60 4.58 9.85 4.63
N HIS A 61 5.85 9.48 4.39
CA HIS A 61 6.85 9.22 5.42
C HIS A 61 7.57 10.47 5.96
N ARG A 62 7.27 11.68 5.44
CA ARG A 62 7.91 12.93 5.92
C ARG A 62 7.48 13.35 7.32
N ALA A 63 6.33 12.92 7.76
CA ALA A 63 5.80 13.21 9.08
C ALA A 63 5.42 11.91 9.79
N PRO A 64 5.57 11.86 11.11
CA PRO A 64 5.13 10.68 11.86
C PRO A 64 3.62 10.48 11.66
N PRO A 65 3.16 9.23 11.45
CA PRO A 65 1.75 8.93 11.31
C PRO A 65 0.99 9.22 12.61
N PRO A 66 -0.31 9.56 12.53
CA PRO A 66 -1.11 9.73 13.74
C PRO A 66 -1.29 8.39 14.45
N LEU A 67 -1.31 8.39 15.77
CA LEU A 67 -1.55 7.18 16.56
C LEU A 67 -2.97 6.60 16.33
N ARG A 68 -3.91 7.45 15.93
CA ARG A 68 -5.30 7.08 15.67
C ARG A 68 -5.82 7.80 14.45
N LEU A 69 -6.64 7.10 13.68
CA LEU A 69 -7.39 7.66 12.56
C LEU A 69 -8.82 7.95 12.99
N HIS A 70 -9.33 9.11 12.60
CA HIS A 70 -10.71 9.50 12.86
C HIS A 70 -11.57 9.28 11.62
N GLY A 71 -12.79 8.81 11.84
CA GLY A 71 -13.78 8.55 10.82
C GLY A 71 -15.09 9.29 11.06
N PRO A 72 -16.09 9.04 10.22
CA PRO A 72 -17.43 9.60 10.36
C PRO A 72 -18.03 9.28 11.74
N GLY A 73 -18.92 10.17 12.22
CA GLY A 73 -19.63 9.96 13.49
C GLY A 73 -18.75 9.98 14.75
N GLY A 74 -17.51 10.47 14.65
CA GLY A 74 -16.58 10.48 15.80
C GLY A 74 -15.88 9.13 16.04
N ALA A 75 -16.08 8.15 15.19
CA ALA A 75 -15.39 6.87 15.26
C ALA A 75 -13.86 7.05 15.16
N SER A 76 -13.12 6.23 15.87
CA SER A 76 -11.67 6.33 15.94
C SER A 76 -11.03 4.94 16.04
N TRP A 77 -10.03 4.68 15.20
CA TRP A 77 -9.28 3.43 15.17
C TRP A 77 -7.79 3.69 15.44
N PRO A 78 -7.13 2.83 16.20
CA PRO A 78 -5.67 2.89 16.31
C PRO A 78 -5.06 2.59 14.94
N LEU A 79 -4.01 3.31 14.58
CA LEU A 79 -3.16 2.92 13.48
C LEU A 79 -2.23 1.82 14.00
N LEU A 80 -2.30 0.65 13.37
CA LEU A 80 -1.45 -0.47 13.76
C LEU A 80 -0.02 -0.22 13.30
N GLU A 81 0.91 -0.64 14.12
CA GLU A 81 2.33 -0.62 13.77
C GLU A 81 2.65 -1.80 12.84
N TYR A 82 3.38 -1.50 11.78
CA TYR A 82 3.89 -2.51 10.85
C TYR A 82 5.26 -2.95 11.38
N ASP A 83 5.24 -3.90 12.30
CA ASP A 83 6.40 -4.35 13.06
C ASP A 83 7.37 -5.22 12.24
N ALA A 84 8.49 -5.60 12.85
CA ALA A 84 9.50 -6.43 12.22
C ALA A 84 8.94 -7.77 11.72
N LEU A 85 8.02 -8.39 12.47
CA LEU A 85 7.40 -9.66 12.06
C LEU A 85 6.53 -9.47 10.81
N ALA A 86 5.75 -8.39 10.74
CA ALA A 86 4.94 -8.08 9.57
C ALA A 86 5.81 -7.80 8.34
N LEU A 87 6.94 -7.10 8.50
CA LEU A 87 7.92 -6.88 7.44
C LEU A 87 8.55 -8.18 6.97
N GLU A 88 8.98 -9.04 7.88
CA GLU A 88 9.56 -10.36 7.59
C GLU A 88 8.60 -11.22 6.75
N VAL A 89 7.38 -11.42 7.24
CA VAL A 89 6.36 -12.23 6.56
C VAL A 89 6.06 -11.71 5.15
N ASN A 90 5.89 -10.39 4.98
CA ASN A 90 5.59 -9.82 3.66
C ASN A 90 6.79 -9.87 2.71
N SER A 91 8.01 -9.71 3.22
CA SER A 91 9.21 -9.80 2.40
C SER A 91 9.48 -11.24 1.93
N ASP A 92 9.23 -12.24 2.77
CA ASP A 92 9.36 -13.65 2.40
C ASP A 92 8.31 -14.09 1.37
N LEU A 93 7.10 -13.53 1.41
CA LEU A 93 6.09 -13.75 0.38
C LEU A 93 6.60 -13.33 -1.02
N PHE A 94 7.38 -12.24 -1.13
CA PHE A 94 7.96 -11.85 -2.41
C PHE A 94 8.83 -12.98 -2.99
N VAL A 95 9.72 -13.54 -2.19
CA VAL A 95 10.63 -14.63 -2.61
C VAL A 95 9.85 -15.89 -3.00
N GLU A 96 8.78 -16.21 -2.27
CA GLU A 96 7.93 -17.35 -2.58
C GLU A 96 7.13 -17.14 -3.87
N TRP A 97 6.56 -15.95 -4.07
CA TRP A 97 5.70 -15.67 -5.21
C TRP A 97 6.48 -15.47 -6.50
N ILE A 98 7.64 -14.81 -6.45
CA ILE A 98 8.47 -14.61 -7.65
C ILE A 98 8.93 -15.95 -8.22
N SER A 99 9.25 -16.93 -7.39
CA SER A 99 9.64 -18.25 -7.84
C SER A 99 8.54 -18.95 -8.62
N ARG A 100 7.28 -18.80 -8.18
CA ARG A 100 6.10 -19.36 -8.86
C ARG A 100 5.75 -18.58 -10.14
N ALA A 101 5.77 -17.24 -10.06
CA ALA A 101 5.39 -16.39 -11.20
C ALA A 101 6.38 -16.47 -12.36
N ALA A 102 7.67 -16.62 -12.07
CA ALA A 102 8.74 -16.68 -13.06
C ALA A 102 9.15 -18.10 -13.43
N ASP A 103 8.52 -19.12 -12.83
CA ASP A 103 8.89 -20.55 -12.98
C ASP A 103 10.39 -20.79 -12.75
N VAL A 104 10.94 -20.17 -11.70
CA VAL A 104 12.34 -20.31 -11.30
C VAL A 104 12.45 -20.91 -9.91
N SER A 105 13.41 -21.78 -9.69
CA SER A 105 13.73 -22.26 -8.35
C SER A 105 14.77 -21.36 -7.68
N ILE A 106 14.48 -20.94 -6.44
CA ILE A 106 15.41 -20.17 -5.63
C ILE A 106 16.29 -21.15 -4.85
N SER A 107 17.60 -21.10 -5.13
CA SER A 107 18.58 -21.95 -4.46
C SER A 107 18.73 -21.58 -2.98
N ASP A 108 19.18 -22.54 -2.15
CA ASP A 108 19.49 -22.28 -0.75
C ASP A 108 20.53 -21.18 -0.58
N ALA A 109 21.50 -21.09 -1.49
CA ALA A 109 22.50 -20.03 -1.49
C ALA A 109 21.89 -18.65 -1.77
N ALA A 110 20.88 -18.57 -2.65
CA ALA A 110 20.16 -17.32 -2.91
C ALA A 110 19.29 -16.91 -1.71
N ARG A 111 18.65 -17.88 -1.07
CA ARG A 111 17.85 -17.66 0.14
C ARG A 111 18.73 -17.18 1.31
N ALA A 112 19.87 -17.80 1.55
CA ALA A 112 20.83 -17.40 2.58
C ALA A 112 21.42 -15.99 2.36
N ARG A 113 21.43 -15.49 1.11
CA ARG A 113 21.81 -14.09 0.79
C ARG A 113 20.67 -13.12 0.98
N TRP A 114 19.43 -13.56 0.85
CA TRP A 114 18.25 -12.75 1.06
C TRP A 114 18.02 -12.41 2.54
N GLU A 115 18.14 -13.39 3.43
CA GLU A 115 17.86 -13.22 4.85
C GLU A 115 18.54 -11.98 5.50
N PRO A 116 19.86 -11.77 5.35
CA PRO A 116 20.50 -10.58 5.92
C PRO A 116 20.10 -9.26 5.24
N ILE A 117 19.57 -9.30 4.00
CA ILE A 117 19.04 -8.11 3.32
C ILE A 117 17.66 -7.76 3.87
N ARG A 118 16.84 -8.80 4.11
CA ARG A 118 15.51 -8.65 4.71
C ARG A 118 15.58 -8.09 6.13
N ASP A 119 16.58 -8.53 6.92
CA ASP A 119 16.73 -8.22 8.35
C ASP A 119 17.45 -6.86 8.59
N ALA A 120 17.94 -6.20 7.53
CA ALA A 120 18.65 -4.93 7.62
C ALA A 120 17.71 -3.71 7.62
#